data_f3681fac164153c2c8babe24173f07de
#
_entry.id   f3681fac164153c2c8babe24173f07de
#
_cell.length_a   1.000
_cell.length_b   1.000
_cell.length_c   1.000
_cell.angle_alpha   90.00
_cell.angle_beta   90.00
_cell.angle_gamma   90.00
#
_symmetry.space_group_name_H-M   'P 1'
#
loop_
_entity.id
_entity.type
_entity.pdbx_description
1 polymer ?
#
loop_
_entity_poly.entity_id
_entity_poly.type
_entity_poly.pdbx_seq_one_letter_code
_entity_poly.pdbx_strand_id
1 'polypeptide(L)'
;IGSGFPMGACLATNKASIGMTKGVHGSTYAGNPLAMSVGIEVIKIILEEGFLANVIKHSNYLWNGLKNIEAKYEGVTEIRGAGLLLGIQTKMNNAKMSNKLIKNKLLCVPAADNIIRFAPPLIVNKKEIDKALQIIDLTFKENL
;
A
#
# COMPACT_ATOMS: atom_id res chain seq x y z
N ILE A 1 0.11 10.46 -4.57
CA ILE A 1 0.61 11.79 -4.96
C ILE A 1 0.16 12.88 -3.98
N GLY A 2 -1.00 12.75 -3.34
CA GLY A 2 -1.50 13.73 -2.37
C GLY A 2 -1.13 13.45 -0.91
N SER A 3 -0.56 12.27 -0.60
CA SER A 3 -0.15 11.85 0.75
C SER A 3 -1.21 12.10 1.84
N GLY A 4 -2.48 11.80 1.53
CA GLY A 4 -3.64 12.04 2.37
C GLY A 4 -4.54 13.19 1.88
N PHE A 5 -4.04 14.08 1.06
CA PHE A 5 -4.88 15.05 0.36
C PHE A 5 -5.58 14.38 -0.84
N PRO A 6 -6.90 14.56 -1.03
CA PRO A 6 -7.64 13.87 -2.09
C PRO A 6 -7.31 14.46 -3.46
N MET A 7 -6.34 13.88 -4.14
CA MET A 7 -5.95 14.26 -5.49
C MET A 7 -5.44 13.08 -6.30
N GLY A 8 -5.49 13.20 -7.61
CA GLY A 8 -4.92 12.25 -8.56
C GLY A 8 -4.38 12.96 -9.79
N ALA A 9 -3.53 12.29 -10.55
CA ALA A 9 -2.99 12.78 -11.80
C ALA A 9 -3.18 11.75 -12.91
N CYS A 10 -3.50 12.22 -14.11
CA CYS A 10 -3.55 11.39 -15.30
C CYS A 10 -2.55 11.95 -16.31
N LEU A 11 -1.63 11.10 -16.73
CA LEU A 11 -0.59 11.42 -17.72
C LEU A 11 -0.89 10.65 -18.99
N ALA A 12 -0.80 11.32 -20.13
CA ALA A 12 -1.03 10.70 -21.43
C ALA A 12 -0.04 11.20 -22.49
N THR A 13 0.28 10.33 -23.44
CA THR A 13 0.97 10.75 -24.66
C THR A 13 0.03 11.57 -25.55
N ASN A 14 0.59 12.37 -26.43
CA ASN A 14 -0.23 13.12 -27.43
C ASN A 14 -1.15 12.19 -28.22
N LYS A 15 -0.69 10.99 -28.59
CA LYS A 15 -1.49 9.99 -29.30
C LYS A 15 -2.67 9.49 -28.45
N ALA A 16 -2.45 9.21 -27.17
CA ALA A 16 -3.50 8.74 -26.27
C ALA A 16 -4.51 9.83 -25.91
N SER A 17 -4.08 11.11 -25.93
CA SER A 17 -4.93 12.25 -25.58
C SER A 17 -5.78 12.80 -26.72
N ILE A 18 -5.70 12.25 -27.94
CA ILE A 18 -6.47 12.73 -29.10
C ILE A 18 -7.97 12.83 -28.84
N GLY A 19 -8.55 11.90 -28.08
CA GLY A 19 -9.96 11.91 -27.70
C GLY A 19 -10.33 12.94 -26.62
N MET A 20 -9.36 13.56 -25.97
CA MET A 20 -9.57 14.55 -24.90
C MET A 20 -9.70 15.95 -25.49
N THR A 21 -10.79 16.20 -26.20
CA THR A 21 -11.10 17.49 -26.78
C THR A 21 -11.79 18.42 -25.78
N LYS A 22 -11.87 19.73 -26.12
CA LYS A 22 -12.55 20.70 -25.26
C LYS A 22 -13.99 20.27 -24.96
N GLY A 23 -14.33 20.17 -23.67
CA GLY A 23 -15.69 19.89 -23.21
C GLY A 23 -16.00 18.41 -22.96
N VAL A 24 -15.12 17.45 -23.28
CA VAL A 24 -15.37 16.01 -23.04
C VAL A 24 -15.12 15.58 -21.62
N HIS A 25 -14.34 16.35 -20.87
CA HIS A 25 -14.05 16.09 -19.45
C HIS A 25 -13.91 17.42 -18.70
N GLY A 26 -14.38 17.45 -17.44
CA GLY A 26 -14.24 18.58 -16.56
C GLY A 26 -14.44 18.16 -15.10
N SER A 27 -13.85 18.93 -14.20
CA SER A 27 -14.01 18.77 -12.76
C SER A 27 -13.92 20.14 -12.10
N THR A 28 -14.86 20.44 -11.21
CA THR A 28 -14.88 21.68 -10.43
C THR A 28 -13.61 21.86 -9.59
N TYR A 29 -13.03 20.76 -9.11
CA TYR A 29 -11.84 20.76 -8.24
C TYR A 29 -10.53 20.55 -8.98
N ALA A 30 -10.55 20.28 -10.29
CA ALA A 30 -9.33 20.06 -11.07
C ALA A 30 -8.46 21.34 -11.09
N GLY A 31 -7.15 21.15 -10.93
CA GLY A 31 -6.19 22.25 -10.90
C GLY A 31 -6.29 23.13 -9.64
N ASN A 32 -6.97 22.68 -8.60
CA ASN A 32 -7.06 23.41 -7.33
C ASN A 32 -5.67 23.78 -6.81
N PRO A 33 -5.38 25.09 -6.52
CA PRO A 33 -4.05 25.53 -6.12
C PRO A 33 -3.51 24.84 -4.86
N LEU A 34 -4.38 24.54 -3.88
CA LEU A 34 -3.98 23.84 -2.67
C LEU A 34 -3.54 22.40 -3.01
N ALA A 35 -4.32 21.68 -3.82
CA ALA A 35 -3.95 20.34 -4.28
C ALA A 35 -2.61 20.35 -5.05
N MET A 36 -2.41 21.33 -5.93
CA MET A 36 -1.16 21.46 -6.67
C MET A 36 0.03 21.73 -5.77
N SER A 37 -0.11 22.60 -4.78
CA SER A 37 0.94 22.89 -3.80
C SER A 37 1.29 21.63 -2.98
N VAL A 38 0.29 20.90 -2.49
CA VAL A 38 0.52 19.63 -1.75
C VAL A 38 1.22 18.62 -2.65
N GLY A 39 0.76 18.42 -3.88
CA GLY A 39 1.36 17.48 -4.82
C GLY A 39 2.83 17.80 -5.14
N ILE A 40 3.15 19.08 -5.32
CA ILE A 40 4.52 19.53 -5.55
C ILE A 40 5.42 19.17 -4.37
N GLU A 41 4.99 19.45 -3.13
CA GLU A 41 5.79 19.14 -1.93
C GLU A 41 5.95 17.63 -1.73
N VAL A 42 4.89 16.84 -1.94
CA VAL A 42 4.98 15.37 -1.87
C VAL A 42 5.98 14.82 -2.89
N ILE A 43 5.94 15.31 -4.12
CA ILE A 43 6.88 14.88 -5.18
C ILE A 43 8.32 15.29 -4.82
N LYS A 44 8.55 16.50 -4.30
CA LYS A 44 9.88 16.93 -3.85
C LYS A 44 10.45 15.97 -2.81
N ILE A 45 9.66 15.65 -1.76
CA ILE A 45 10.06 14.72 -0.70
C ILE A 45 10.39 13.33 -1.27
N ILE A 46 9.55 12.81 -2.17
CA ILE A 46 9.78 11.48 -2.77
C ILE A 46 11.05 11.45 -3.61
N LEU A 47 11.40 12.57 -4.25
CA LEU A 47 12.59 12.70 -5.10
C LEU A 47 13.86 13.10 -4.32
N GLU A 48 13.77 13.32 -3.01
CA GLU A 48 14.96 13.54 -2.18
C GLU A 48 15.94 12.38 -2.27
N GLU A 49 17.22 12.68 -2.24
CA GLU A 49 18.27 11.67 -2.27
C GLU A 49 18.11 10.66 -1.12
N GLY A 50 18.17 9.39 -1.45
CA GLY A 50 18.04 8.30 -0.48
C GLY A 50 16.60 7.93 -0.10
N PHE A 51 15.57 8.74 -0.38
CA PHE A 51 14.19 8.45 0.02
C PHE A 51 13.71 7.12 -0.57
N LEU A 52 13.79 6.96 -1.90
CA LEU A 52 13.35 5.73 -2.57
C LEU A 52 14.24 4.53 -2.23
N ALA A 53 15.53 4.73 -1.98
CA ALA A 53 16.42 3.67 -1.50
C ALA A 53 15.99 3.14 -0.14
N ASN A 54 15.56 4.01 0.79
CA ASN A 54 14.99 3.62 2.07
C ASN A 54 13.65 2.87 1.90
N VAL A 55 12.79 3.31 0.99
CA VAL A 55 11.54 2.59 0.67
C VAL A 55 11.85 1.17 0.20
N ILE A 56 12.78 0.99 -0.73
CA ILE A 56 13.20 -0.32 -1.23
C ILE A 56 13.74 -1.19 -0.09
N LYS A 57 14.61 -0.64 0.76
CA LYS A 57 15.16 -1.36 1.93
C LYS A 57 14.07 -1.87 2.86
N HIS A 58 13.11 -1.02 3.23
CA HIS A 58 12.02 -1.39 4.13
C HIS A 58 11.01 -2.33 3.47
N SER A 59 10.77 -2.16 2.17
CA SER A 59 9.96 -3.08 1.37
C SER A 59 10.54 -4.50 1.38
N ASN A 60 11.82 -4.65 1.09
CA ASN A 60 12.49 -5.96 1.11
C ASN A 60 12.47 -6.57 2.52
N TYR A 61 12.62 -5.75 3.55
CA TYR A 61 12.55 -6.22 4.93
C TYR A 61 11.16 -6.76 5.28
N LEU A 62 10.10 -6.02 4.94
CA LEU A 62 8.71 -6.44 5.14
C LEU A 62 8.39 -7.69 4.32
N TRP A 63 8.80 -7.73 3.04
CA TRP A 63 8.62 -8.88 2.16
C TRP A 63 9.20 -10.16 2.76
N ASN A 64 10.45 -10.11 3.20
CA ASN A 64 11.12 -11.26 3.81
C ASN A 64 10.43 -11.72 5.10
N GLY A 65 9.96 -10.79 5.93
CA GLY A 65 9.17 -11.10 7.11
C GLY A 65 7.86 -11.81 6.78
N LEU A 66 7.15 -11.34 5.74
CA LEU A 66 5.92 -11.98 5.27
C LEU A 66 6.18 -13.37 4.65
N LYS A 67 7.30 -13.55 3.92
CA LYS A 67 7.70 -14.86 3.40
C LYS A 67 8.01 -15.87 4.51
N ASN A 68 8.56 -15.43 5.63
CA ASN A 68 8.73 -16.30 6.79
C ASN A 68 7.37 -16.73 7.39
N ILE A 69 6.38 -15.84 7.38
CA ILE A 69 5.00 -16.15 7.82
C ILE A 69 4.35 -17.16 6.84
N GLU A 70 4.52 -16.96 5.53
CA GLU A 70 4.05 -17.89 4.50
C GLU A 70 4.63 -19.30 4.71
N ALA A 71 5.94 -19.41 4.94
CA ALA A 71 6.61 -20.68 5.19
C ALA A 71 6.17 -21.36 6.51
N LYS A 72 5.69 -20.58 7.47
CA LYS A 72 5.31 -21.07 8.80
C LYS A 72 3.86 -21.57 8.87
N TYR A 73 2.95 -21.01 8.06
CA TYR A 73 1.52 -21.25 8.15
C TYR A 73 0.92 -21.73 6.82
N GLU A 74 0.44 -22.97 6.78
CA GLU A 74 -0.22 -23.56 5.59
C GLU A 74 -1.49 -22.79 5.13
N GLY A 75 -2.08 -22.00 6.02
CA GLY A 75 -3.21 -21.12 5.71
C GLY A 75 -2.82 -19.89 4.90
N VAL A 76 -1.53 -19.55 4.78
CA VAL A 76 -0.98 -18.51 3.92
C VAL A 76 -0.51 -19.16 2.63
N THR A 77 -1.09 -18.81 1.50
CA THR A 77 -0.83 -19.48 0.22
C THR A 77 0.14 -18.73 -0.67
N GLU A 78 0.19 -17.41 -0.56
CA GLU A 78 1.05 -16.57 -1.38
C GLU A 78 1.28 -15.20 -0.75
N ILE A 79 2.50 -14.67 -0.88
CA ILE A 79 2.80 -13.26 -0.69
C ILE A 79 3.02 -12.64 -2.06
N ARG A 80 2.26 -11.59 -2.37
CA ARG A 80 2.34 -10.89 -3.66
C ARG A 80 2.37 -9.38 -3.50
N GLY A 81 2.81 -8.66 -4.53
CA GLY A 81 2.86 -7.21 -4.57
C GLY A 81 4.21 -6.67 -5.00
N ALA A 82 4.38 -5.36 -4.84
CA ALA A 82 5.62 -4.66 -5.16
C ALA A 82 5.83 -3.48 -4.20
N GLY A 83 7.07 -3.21 -3.86
CA GLY A 83 7.38 -2.16 -2.89
C GLY A 83 6.68 -2.41 -1.57
N LEU A 84 6.08 -1.37 -1.00
CA LEU A 84 5.31 -1.44 0.24
C LEU A 84 3.82 -1.78 0.03
N LEU A 85 3.37 -1.99 -1.21
CA LEU A 85 2.01 -2.47 -1.50
C LEU A 85 2.03 -3.99 -1.59
N LEU A 86 1.77 -4.66 -0.48
CA LEU A 86 1.88 -6.10 -0.34
C LEU A 86 0.56 -6.74 0.07
N GLY A 87 0.38 -8.01 -0.30
CA GLY A 87 -0.79 -8.80 0.03
C GLY A 87 -0.43 -10.19 0.51
N ILE A 88 -1.17 -10.66 1.50
CA ILE A 88 -1.17 -12.04 1.96
C ILE A 88 -2.41 -12.71 1.39
N GLN A 89 -2.25 -13.68 0.51
CA GLN A 89 -3.34 -14.57 0.12
C GLN A 89 -3.50 -15.67 1.16
N THR A 90 -4.75 -15.95 1.56
CA THR A 90 -5.03 -16.89 2.64
C THR A 90 -6.17 -17.85 2.27
N LYS A 91 -6.11 -19.07 2.79
CA LYS A 91 -7.21 -20.05 2.71
C LYS A 91 -8.41 -19.64 3.59
N MET A 92 -8.15 -18.82 4.60
CA MET A 92 -9.19 -18.30 5.49
C MET A 92 -9.92 -17.12 4.85
N ASN A 93 -11.13 -16.83 5.32
CA ASN A 93 -11.86 -15.65 4.86
C ASN A 93 -11.08 -14.36 5.23
N ASN A 94 -10.64 -13.63 4.20
CA ASN A 94 -9.81 -12.44 4.35
C ASN A 94 -10.48 -11.31 5.14
N ALA A 95 -11.81 -11.15 5.02
CA ALA A 95 -12.54 -10.13 5.79
C ALA A 95 -12.54 -10.45 7.29
N LYS A 96 -12.74 -11.72 7.65
CA LYS A 96 -12.64 -12.16 9.05
C LYS A 96 -11.24 -11.96 9.62
N MET A 97 -10.20 -12.33 8.85
CA MET A 97 -8.80 -12.14 9.25
C MET A 97 -8.43 -10.66 9.35
N SER A 98 -8.83 -9.85 8.38
CA SER A 98 -8.62 -8.39 8.45
C SER A 98 -9.24 -7.79 9.70
N ASN A 99 -10.47 -8.18 10.05
CA ASN A 99 -11.11 -7.71 11.28
C ASN A 99 -10.33 -8.11 12.56
N LYS A 100 -9.71 -9.31 12.58
CA LYS A 100 -8.85 -9.73 13.70
C LYS A 100 -7.57 -8.91 13.78
N LEU A 101 -6.91 -8.68 12.65
CA LEU A 101 -5.72 -7.82 12.56
C LEU A 101 -6.05 -6.39 13.04
N ILE A 102 -7.19 -5.83 12.64
CA ILE A 102 -7.64 -4.50 13.08
C ILE A 102 -7.91 -4.47 14.60
N LYS A 103 -8.54 -5.52 15.16
CA LYS A 103 -8.69 -5.64 16.61
C LYS A 103 -7.35 -5.68 17.32
N ASN A 104 -6.35 -6.32 16.73
CA ASN A 104 -4.97 -6.38 17.21
C ASN A 104 -4.16 -5.12 16.88
N LYS A 105 -4.83 -4.03 16.45
CA LYS A 105 -4.24 -2.70 16.17
C LYS A 105 -3.33 -2.65 14.93
N LEU A 106 -3.58 -3.50 13.95
CA LEU A 106 -2.94 -3.44 12.65
C LEU A 106 -3.98 -3.16 11.56
N LEU A 107 -3.91 -1.98 10.95
CA LEU A 107 -4.78 -1.61 9.84
C LEU A 107 -4.39 -2.36 8.56
N CYS A 108 -5.38 -2.97 7.94
CA CYS A 108 -5.26 -3.66 6.66
C CYS A 108 -6.60 -3.65 5.94
N VAL A 109 -6.61 -4.04 4.67
CA VAL A 109 -7.81 -4.00 3.83
C VAL A 109 -8.02 -5.36 3.17
N PRO A 110 -9.22 -5.98 3.29
CA PRO A 110 -9.55 -7.15 2.49
C PRO A 110 -9.64 -6.75 1.00
N ALA A 111 -9.03 -7.55 0.12
CA ALA A 111 -9.00 -7.34 -1.32
C ALA A 111 -9.57 -8.55 -2.06
N ALA A 112 -9.70 -8.47 -3.40
CA ALA A 112 -10.09 -9.61 -4.22
C ALA A 112 -9.16 -10.82 -4.02
N ASP A 113 -9.57 -11.98 -4.50
CA ASP A 113 -8.83 -13.24 -4.44
C ASP A 113 -8.43 -13.69 -3.02
N ASN A 114 -9.26 -13.33 -2.05
CA ASN A 114 -9.05 -13.69 -0.64
C ASN A 114 -7.71 -13.17 -0.07
N ILE A 115 -7.32 -11.96 -0.49
CA ILE A 115 -6.08 -11.29 -0.08
C ILE A 115 -6.34 -10.31 1.06
N ILE A 116 -5.41 -10.22 1.99
CA ILE A 116 -5.28 -9.16 2.99
C ILE A 116 -4.19 -8.22 2.51
N ARG A 117 -4.54 -6.98 2.18
CA ARG A 117 -3.63 -5.98 1.63
C ARG A 117 -3.07 -5.08 2.72
N PHE A 118 -1.77 -4.84 2.65
CA PHE A 118 -1.01 -3.90 3.46
C PHE A 118 -0.43 -2.81 2.57
N ALA A 119 -0.56 -1.56 2.99
CA ALA A 119 -0.01 -0.40 2.32
C ALA A 119 0.47 0.61 3.37
N PRO A 120 1.57 0.32 4.09
CA PRO A 120 2.12 1.25 5.05
C PRO A 120 2.62 2.52 4.36
N PRO A 121 2.73 3.65 5.08
CA PRO A 121 3.29 4.87 4.52
C PRO A 121 4.74 4.66 4.06
N LEU A 122 5.18 5.41 3.03
CA LEU A 122 6.53 5.29 2.49
C LEU A 122 7.64 5.61 3.52
N ILE A 123 7.28 6.31 4.59
CA ILE A 123 8.17 6.67 5.71
C ILE A 123 8.18 5.64 6.85
N VAL A 124 7.53 4.48 6.67
CA VAL A 124 7.53 3.40 7.67
C VAL A 124 8.96 3.01 8.05
N ASN A 125 9.18 2.79 9.33
CA ASN A 125 10.49 2.39 9.85
C ASN A 125 10.53 0.91 10.25
N LYS A 126 11.75 0.42 10.54
CA LYS A 126 11.97 -0.99 10.90
C LYS A 126 11.17 -1.42 12.13
N LYS A 127 11.08 -0.59 13.17
CA LYS A 127 10.36 -0.93 14.42
C LYS A 127 8.86 -1.11 14.17
N GLU A 128 8.29 -0.29 13.31
CA GLU A 128 6.87 -0.39 12.91
C GLU A 128 6.63 -1.65 12.08
N ILE A 129 7.54 -2.00 11.18
CA ILE A 129 7.47 -3.25 10.41
C ILE A 129 7.59 -4.46 11.35
N ASP A 130 8.54 -4.47 12.29
CA ASP A 130 8.70 -5.55 13.27
C ASP A 130 7.41 -5.75 14.07
N LYS A 131 6.79 -4.65 14.53
CA LYS A 131 5.52 -4.69 15.26
C LYS A 131 4.38 -5.25 14.39
N ALA A 132 4.30 -4.83 13.13
CA ALA A 132 3.29 -5.34 12.20
C ALA A 132 3.46 -6.84 11.97
N LEU A 133 4.68 -7.31 11.72
CA LEU A 133 4.99 -8.73 11.53
C LEU A 133 4.64 -9.56 12.77
N GLN A 134 4.93 -9.07 13.98
CA GLN A 134 4.53 -9.72 15.24
C GLN A 134 3.02 -9.85 15.36
N ILE A 135 2.26 -8.80 15.04
CA ILE A 135 0.79 -8.84 15.09
C ILE A 135 0.24 -9.83 14.06
N ILE A 136 0.79 -9.85 12.85
CA ILE A 136 0.41 -10.80 11.81
C ILE A 136 0.68 -12.23 12.27
N ASP A 137 1.89 -12.51 12.75
CA ASP A 137 2.29 -13.84 13.23
C ASP A 137 1.38 -14.35 14.34
N LEU A 138 1.14 -13.54 15.37
CA LEU A 138 0.23 -13.87 16.47
C LEU A 138 -1.19 -14.14 15.98
N THR A 139 -1.71 -13.28 15.09
CA THR A 139 -3.08 -13.43 14.57
C THR A 139 -3.23 -14.69 13.74
N PHE A 140 -2.26 -15.07 12.93
CA PHE A 140 -2.29 -16.33 12.19
C PHE A 140 -2.14 -17.53 13.11
N LYS A 141 -1.25 -17.49 14.12
CA LYS A 141 -1.06 -18.55 15.11
C LYS A 141 -2.35 -18.90 15.88
N GLU A 142 -3.13 -17.89 16.24
CA GLU A 142 -4.37 -18.09 17.03
C GLU A 142 -5.55 -18.60 16.17
N ASN A 143 -5.41 -18.66 14.85
CA ASN A 143 -6.53 -18.90 13.94
C ASN A 143 -6.28 -20.00 12.91
N LEU A 144 -5.14 -20.65 13.01
CA LEU A 144 -4.74 -21.85 12.28
C LEU A 144 -4.53 -23.02 13.23
#